data_89f61974eafaff8984308637e4b8c9f0
#
_entry.id   89f61974eafaff8984308637e4b8c9f0
#
_cell.length_a   1.000
_cell.length_b   1.000
_cell.length_c   1.000
_cell.angle_alpha   90.00
_cell.angle_beta   90.00
_cell.angle_gamma   90.00
#
_symmetry.space_group_name_H-M   'P 1'
#
loop_
_entity.id
_entity.type
_entity.pdbx_description
1 polymer ?
#
loop_
_entity_poly.entity_id
_entity_poly.type
_entity_poly.pdbx_seq_one_letter_code
_entity_poly.pdbx_strand_id
1 'polypeptide(L)'
;MIESLLMFFIHDALFLLGYLAKGSAFPKPLSREEEAEMIARMQQGDERARETLIEHNLRLAAHIARKYTVPGYDSDDLISIGTVGLIKGVGTFKPGTGTQLSTYCARCIENEILMCLRASQKRKGDVSLQEPIGMDGEGNE
;
A
#
# COMPACT_ATOMS: atom_id res chain seq x y z
N MET A 1 17.69 16.11 5.76
CA MET A 1 16.61 15.76 4.81
C MET A 1 16.42 14.28 4.66
N ILE A 2 17.45 13.54 4.31
CA ILE A 2 17.37 12.08 4.19
C ILE A 2 17.08 11.44 5.55
N GLU A 3 17.64 11.94 6.61
CA GLU A 3 17.39 11.46 7.97
C GLU A 3 15.94 11.64 8.38
N SER A 4 15.37 12.78 8.08
CA SER A 4 13.96 13.06 8.39
C SER A 4 13.01 12.16 7.60
N LEU A 5 13.34 11.90 6.35
CA LEU A 5 12.58 11.01 5.49
C LEU A 5 12.68 9.57 5.99
N LEU A 6 13.87 9.15 6.38
CA LEU A 6 14.12 7.83 6.93
C LEU A 6 13.39 7.63 8.25
N MET A 7 13.44 8.61 9.14
CA MET A 7 12.71 8.58 10.39
C MET A 7 11.20 8.49 10.18
N PHE A 8 10.71 9.18 9.17
CA PHE A 8 9.30 9.14 8.79
C PHE A 8 8.90 7.71 8.35
N PHE A 9 9.69 7.10 7.50
CA PHE A 9 9.45 5.71 7.05
C PHE A 9 9.53 4.71 8.21
N ILE A 10 10.48 4.89 9.10
CA ILE A 10 10.63 4.02 10.28
C ILE A 10 9.41 4.16 11.19
N HIS A 11 8.97 5.38 11.41
CA HIS A 11 7.78 5.64 12.25
C HIS A 11 6.54 4.97 11.66
N ASP A 12 6.33 5.13 10.36
CA ASP A 12 5.19 4.51 9.68
C ASP A 12 5.29 2.98 9.68
N ALA A 13 6.48 2.44 9.48
CA ALA A 13 6.72 0.99 9.52
C ALA A 13 6.47 0.41 10.91
N LEU A 14 6.92 1.10 11.96
CA LEU A 14 6.67 0.68 13.34
C LEU A 14 5.20 0.76 13.71
N PHE A 15 4.53 1.81 13.25
CA PHE A 15 3.10 1.97 13.43
C PHE A 15 2.33 0.80 12.79
N LEU A 16 2.68 0.49 11.55
CA LEU A 16 2.08 -0.61 10.81
C LEU A 16 2.35 -1.96 11.48
N LEU A 17 3.59 -2.18 11.90
CA LEU A 17 4.00 -3.41 12.56
C LEU A 17 3.23 -3.60 13.88
N GLY A 18 3.10 -2.55 14.67
CA GLY A 18 2.33 -2.58 15.91
C GLY A 18 0.86 -2.87 15.67
N TYR A 19 0.34 -2.36 14.58
CA TYR A 19 -1.05 -2.58 14.19
C TYR A 19 -1.30 -4.03 13.76
N LEU A 20 -0.40 -4.57 12.94
CA LEU A 20 -0.47 -5.97 12.48
C LEU A 20 -0.26 -6.96 13.64
N ALA A 21 0.60 -6.62 14.58
CA ALA A 21 0.88 -7.45 15.75
C ALA A 21 -0.34 -7.62 16.66
N LYS A 22 -1.23 -6.66 16.66
CA LYS A 22 -2.47 -6.76 17.46
C LYS A 22 -3.46 -7.77 16.91
N GLY A 23 -3.29 -8.23 15.67
CA GLY A 23 -4.12 -9.26 15.06
C GLY A 23 -5.60 -8.97 15.05
N SER A 24 -5.98 -7.74 15.26
CA SER A 24 -7.37 -7.35 15.41
C SER A 24 -7.98 -6.92 14.09
N ALA A 25 -9.28 -6.88 14.06
CA ALA A 25 -10.00 -6.32 12.93
C ALA A 25 -9.63 -4.85 12.75
N PHE A 26 -9.47 -4.42 11.53
CA PHE A 26 -9.20 -3.03 11.22
C PHE A 26 -10.37 -2.13 11.63
N PRO A 27 -10.10 -0.88 12.01
CA PRO A 27 -11.18 0.03 12.41
C PRO A 27 -12.13 0.30 11.25
N LYS A 28 -13.34 0.67 11.59
CA LYS A 28 -14.35 1.03 10.60
C LYS A 28 -13.92 2.25 9.79
N PRO A 29 -14.34 2.35 8.53
CA PRO A 29 -14.09 3.56 7.76
C PRO A 29 -14.68 4.79 8.45
N LEU A 30 -14.04 5.93 8.27
CA LEU A 30 -14.54 7.20 8.78
C LEU A 30 -15.81 7.62 8.02
N SER A 31 -16.69 8.35 8.69
CA SER A 31 -17.81 9.00 8.02
C SER A 31 -17.28 10.08 7.07
N ARG A 32 -18.09 10.54 6.14
CA ARG A 32 -17.73 11.60 5.19
C ARG A 32 -17.25 12.85 5.91
N GLU A 33 -17.94 13.24 6.95
CA GLU A 33 -17.66 14.45 7.73
C GLU A 33 -16.34 14.30 8.50
N GLU A 34 -16.14 13.16 9.13
CA GLU A 34 -14.90 12.86 9.85
C GLU A 34 -13.71 12.81 8.91
N GLU A 35 -13.87 12.18 7.76
CA GLU A 35 -12.84 12.10 6.74
C GLU A 35 -12.45 13.49 6.22
N ALA A 36 -13.43 14.32 5.91
CA ALA A 36 -13.21 15.69 5.44
C ALA A 36 -12.45 16.51 6.49
N GLU A 37 -12.81 16.35 7.75
CA GLU A 37 -12.12 17.04 8.85
C GLU A 37 -10.65 16.59 8.96
N MET A 38 -10.40 15.29 8.87
CA MET A 38 -9.05 14.76 8.95
C MET A 38 -8.20 15.19 7.75
N ILE A 39 -8.78 15.25 6.56
CA ILE A 39 -8.10 15.76 5.36
C ILE A 39 -7.71 17.22 5.56
N ALA A 40 -8.63 18.04 6.05
CA ALA A 40 -8.38 19.46 6.29
C ALA A 40 -7.25 19.64 7.31
N ARG A 41 -7.24 18.87 8.38
CA ARG A 41 -6.21 18.90 9.41
C ARG A 41 -4.85 18.44 8.86
N MET A 42 -4.84 17.40 8.06
CA MET A 42 -3.64 16.89 7.43
C MET A 42 -3.00 17.94 6.51
N GLN A 43 -3.82 18.69 5.79
CA GLN A 43 -3.34 19.78 4.93
C GLN A 43 -2.66 20.90 5.72
N GLN A 44 -2.97 21.01 7.00
CA GLN A 44 -2.34 21.97 7.91
C GLN A 44 -1.10 21.39 8.61
N GLY A 45 -0.70 20.17 8.27
CA GLY A 45 0.47 19.52 8.87
C GLY A 45 0.18 18.66 10.09
N ASP A 46 -1.07 18.30 10.34
CA ASP A 46 -1.44 17.45 11.47
C ASP A 46 -1.11 15.99 11.15
N GLU A 47 -0.04 15.48 11.73
CA GLU A 47 0.43 14.10 11.56
C GLU A 47 -0.55 13.07 12.13
N ARG A 48 -1.24 13.40 13.19
CA ARG A 48 -2.24 12.49 13.79
C ARG A 48 -3.43 12.32 12.86
N ALA A 49 -3.82 13.39 12.17
CA ALA A 49 -4.89 13.30 11.18
C ALA A 49 -4.49 12.39 10.02
N ARG A 50 -3.24 12.47 9.58
CA ARG A 50 -2.69 11.59 8.55
C ARG A 50 -2.71 10.13 8.99
N GLU A 51 -2.26 9.85 10.19
CA GLU A 51 -2.28 8.51 10.77
C GLU A 51 -3.70 7.96 10.90
N THR A 52 -4.63 8.79 11.30
CA THR A 52 -6.05 8.42 11.41
C THR A 52 -6.62 8.03 10.05
N LEU A 53 -6.31 8.80 9.02
CA LEU A 53 -6.75 8.49 7.64
C LEU A 53 -6.16 7.16 7.18
N ILE A 54 -4.92 6.88 7.46
CA ILE A 54 -4.28 5.61 7.11
C ILE A 54 -4.94 4.46 7.88
N GLU A 55 -5.08 4.58 9.18
CA GLU A 55 -5.69 3.56 10.04
C GLU A 55 -7.06 3.14 9.57
N HIS A 56 -7.90 4.12 9.31
CA HIS A 56 -9.30 3.87 8.94
C HIS A 56 -9.49 3.46 7.47
N ASN A 57 -8.40 3.40 6.71
CA ASN A 57 -8.39 2.88 5.34
C ASN A 57 -7.59 1.57 5.19
N LEU A 58 -7.09 1.00 6.27
CA LEU A 58 -6.35 -0.27 6.24
C LEU A 58 -7.21 -1.42 5.72
N ARG A 59 -8.50 -1.41 6.01
CA ARG A 59 -9.47 -2.35 5.47
C ARG A 59 -9.48 -2.36 3.95
N LEU A 60 -9.41 -1.17 3.36
CA LEU A 60 -9.38 -1.00 1.92
C LEU A 60 -8.13 -1.66 1.33
N ALA A 61 -6.97 -1.42 1.94
CA ALA A 61 -5.71 -2.02 1.50
C ALA A 61 -5.76 -3.55 1.55
N ALA A 62 -6.26 -4.11 2.65
CA ALA A 62 -6.42 -5.55 2.80
C ALA A 62 -7.39 -6.13 1.78
N HIS A 63 -8.51 -5.46 1.57
CA HIS A 63 -9.53 -5.89 0.61
C HIS A 63 -8.99 -5.95 -0.81
N ILE A 64 -8.25 -4.94 -1.23
CA ILE A 64 -7.65 -4.89 -2.56
C ILE A 64 -6.54 -5.94 -2.69
N ALA A 65 -5.68 -6.05 -1.69
CA ALA A 65 -4.56 -7.00 -1.72
C ALA A 65 -5.03 -8.46 -1.86
N ARG A 66 -6.15 -8.80 -1.25
CA ARG A 66 -6.71 -10.16 -1.33
C ARG A 66 -7.17 -10.58 -2.71
N LYS A 67 -7.33 -9.64 -3.62
CA LYS A 67 -7.73 -9.92 -5.01
C LYS A 67 -6.54 -10.33 -5.88
N TYR A 68 -5.33 -10.17 -5.40
CA TYR A 68 -4.12 -10.42 -6.18
C TYR A 68 -3.37 -11.65 -5.68
N THR A 69 -2.75 -12.34 -6.62
CA THR A 69 -1.83 -13.43 -6.34
C THR A 69 -0.51 -13.11 -7.05
N VAL A 70 0.56 -13.03 -6.29
CA VAL A 70 1.89 -12.74 -6.84
C VAL A 70 2.84 -13.86 -6.43
N PRO A 71 3.51 -14.52 -7.37
CA PRO A 71 4.44 -15.60 -7.04
C PRO A 71 5.55 -15.13 -6.09
N GLY A 72 5.78 -15.89 -5.04
CA GLY A 72 6.78 -15.58 -4.02
C GLY A 72 6.28 -14.69 -2.88
N TYR A 73 5.03 -14.27 -2.93
CA TYR A 73 4.42 -13.42 -1.89
C TYR A 73 3.18 -14.08 -1.33
N ASP A 74 3.04 -14.09 -0.03
CA ASP A 74 1.81 -14.54 0.62
C ASP A 74 0.81 -13.37 0.76
N SER A 75 -0.36 -13.67 1.29
CA SER A 75 -1.41 -12.68 1.47
C SER A 75 -0.98 -11.52 2.39
N ASP A 76 -0.26 -11.83 3.45
CA ASP A 76 0.21 -10.81 4.41
C ASP A 76 1.26 -9.90 3.75
N ASP A 77 2.13 -10.45 2.91
CA ASP A 77 3.09 -9.67 2.14
C ASP A 77 2.40 -8.66 1.24
N LEU A 78 1.35 -9.11 0.54
CA LEU A 78 0.59 -8.25 -0.37
C LEU A 78 -0.18 -7.17 0.39
N ILE A 79 -0.71 -7.49 1.55
CA ILE A 79 -1.37 -6.49 2.41
C ILE A 79 -0.36 -5.42 2.85
N SER A 80 0.85 -5.83 3.20
CA SER A 80 1.92 -4.90 3.57
C SER A 80 2.29 -3.98 2.40
N ILE A 81 2.44 -4.54 1.21
CA ILE A 81 2.72 -3.78 -0.02
C ILE A 81 1.56 -2.81 -0.31
N GLY A 82 0.34 -3.29 -0.21
CA GLY A 82 -0.86 -2.45 -0.40
C GLY A 82 -0.91 -1.31 0.60
N THR A 83 -0.49 -1.56 1.83
CA THR A 83 -0.46 -0.54 2.87
C THR A 83 0.59 0.54 2.56
N VAL A 84 1.72 0.17 1.97
CA VAL A 84 2.69 1.17 1.46
C VAL A 84 2.02 2.08 0.42
N GLY A 85 1.25 1.50 -0.49
CA GLY A 85 0.47 2.26 -1.47
C GLY A 85 -0.55 3.19 -0.81
N LEU A 86 -1.21 2.72 0.24
CA LEU A 86 -2.15 3.54 1.01
C LEU A 86 -1.44 4.74 1.66
N ILE A 87 -0.30 4.51 2.29
CA ILE A 87 0.48 5.57 2.95
C ILE A 87 0.88 6.63 1.92
N LYS A 88 1.37 6.20 0.77
CA LYS A 88 1.72 7.11 -0.34
C LYS A 88 0.49 7.88 -0.83
N GLY A 89 -0.62 7.19 -0.96
CA GLY A 89 -1.88 7.79 -1.42
C GLY A 89 -2.39 8.87 -0.48
N VAL A 90 -2.41 8.59 0.81
CA VAL A 90 -2.84 9.57 1.81
C VAL A 90 -1.91 10.79 1.78
N GLY A 91 -0.61 10.55 1.67
CA GLY A 91 0.38 11.63 1.66
C GLY A 91 0.36 12.51 0.41
N THR A 92 -0.10 11.98 -0.72
CA THR A 92 -0.11 12.70 -2.00
C THR A 92 -1.50 13.17 -2.43
N PHE A 93 -2.53 12.82 -1.69
CA PHE A 93 -3.90 13.19 -2.02
C PHE A 93 -4.09 14.71 -1.99
N LYS A 94 -4.73 15.23 -3.03
CA LYS A 94 -5.08 16.65 -3.12
C LYS A 94 -6.60 16.78 -3.13
N PRO A 95 -7.19 17.38 -2.10
CA PRO A 95 -8.63 17.59 -2.09
C PRO A 95 -9.03 18.61 -3.16
N GLY A 96 -10.27 18.57 -3.58
CA GLY A 96 -10.81 19.52 -4.56
C GLY A 96 -10.65 19.11 -6.01
N THR A 97 -10.11 17.92 -6.29
CA THR A 97 -9.97 17.41 -7.65
C THR A 97 -11.17 16.62 -8.14
N GLY A 98 -12.21 16.49 -7.32
CA GLY A 98 -13.40 15.72 -7.64
C GLY A 98 -13.29 14.23 -7.34
N THR A 99 -12.12 13.74 -6.96
CA THR A 99 -11.91 12.33 -6.61
C THR A 99 -11.96 12.17 -5.10
N GLN A 100 -12.64 11.14 -4.63
CA GLN A 100 -12.69 10.80 -3.20
C GLN A 100 -11.36 10.17 -2.77
N LEU A 101 -11.01 10.35 -1.50
CA LEU A 101 -9.80 9.79 -0.92
C LEU A 101 -9.72 8.28 -1.12
N SER A 102 -10.80 7.56 -0.84
CA SER A 102 -10.84 6.10 -0.98
C SER A 102 -10.57 5.65 -2.41
N THR A 103 -11.10 6.34 -3.40
CA THR A 103 -10.88 6.04 -4.82
C THR A 103 -9.43 6.28 -5.21
N TYR A 104 -8.87 7.38 -4.76
CA TYR A 104 -7.48 7.73 -5.03
C TYR A 104 -6.52 6.73 -4.36
N CYS A 105 -6.75 6.43 -3.09
CA CYS A 105 -5.95 5.45 -2.35
C CYS A 105 -6.06 4.05 -2.94
N ALA A 106 -7.24 3.65 -3.40
CA ALA A 106 -7.42 2.36 -4.07
C ALA A 106 -6.50 2.21 -5.27
N ARG A 107 -6.37 3.24 -6.07
CA ARG A 107 -5.43 3.26 -7.22
C ARG A 107 -3.98 3.18 -6.76
N CYS A 108 -3.61 3.89 -5.72
CA CYS A 108 -2.26 3.85 -5.17
C CYS A 108 -1.91 2.46 -4.63
N ILE A 109 -2.84 1.82 -3.96
CA ILE A 109 -2.70 0.45 -3.44
C ILE A 109 -2.50 -0.52 -4.60
N GLU A 110 -3.35 -0.46 -5.60
CA GLU A 110 -3.26 -1.31 -6.78
C GLU A 110 -1.94 -1.10 -7.51
N ASN A 111 -1.51 0.13 -7.67
CA ASN A 111 -0.25 0.45 -8.35
C ASN A 111 0.96 -0.15 -7.64
N GLU A 112 1.00 -0.11 -6.31
CA GLU A 112 2.07 -0.73 -5.55
C GLU A 112 2.11 -2.25 -5.76
N ILE A 113 0.96 -2.89 -5.72
CA ILE A 113 0.85 -4.34 -5.94
C ILE A 113 1.24 -4.68 -7.38
N LEU A 114 0.78 -3.92 -8.35
CA LEU A 114 1.09 -4.15 -9.76
C LEU A 114 2.58 -3.94 -10.06
N MET A 115 3.22 -2.96 -9.43
CA MET A 115 4.66 -2.77 -9.54
C MET A 115 5.43 -3.98 -8.98
N CYS A 116 4.96 -4.52 -7.86
CA CYS A 116 5.50 -5.75 -7.27
C CYS A 116 5.35 -6.94 -8.22
N LEU A 117 4.18 -7.07 -8.82
CA LEU A 117 3.90 -8.14 -9.80
C LEU A 117 4.83 -8.04 -11.02
N ARG A 118 5.00 -6.86 -11.56
CA ARG A 118 5.91 -6.61 -12.70
C ARG A 118 7.36 -6.94 -12.35
N ALA A 119 7.82 -6.54 -11.17
CA ALA A 119 9.15 -6.84 -10.69
C ALA A 119 9.36 -8.36 -10.53
N SER A 120 8.36 -9.05 -10.02
CA SER A 120 8.37 -10.52 -9.89
C SER A 120 8.45 -11.20 -11.26
N GLN A 121 7.68 -10.75 -12.21
CA GLN A 121 7.69 -11.28 -13.57
C GLN A 121 9.03 -11.02 -14.27
N LYS A 122 9.61 -9.86 -14.08
CA LYS A 122 10.91 -9.50 -14.63
C LYS A 122 12.01 -10.41 -14.06
N ARG A 123 12.02 -10.62 -12.75
CA ARG A 123 13.00 -11.51 -12.11
C ARG A 123 12.88 -12.94 -12.61
N LYS A 124 11.67 -13.42 -12.83
CA LYS A 124 11.40 -14.73 -13.38
C LYS A 124 11.94 -14.85 -14.81
N GLY A 125 11.75 -13.81 -15.61
CA GLY A 125 12.30 -13.75 -16.96
C GLY A 125 13.82 -13.75 -16.97
N ASP A 126 14.44 -12.98 -16.09
CA ASP A 126 15.91 -12.92 -15.96
C ASP A 126 16.50 -14.27 -15.56
N VAL A 127 15.86 -14.96 -14.63
CA VAL A 127 16.27 -16.31 -14.21
C VAL A 127 16.14 -17.29 -15.38
N SER A 128 15.09 -17.22 -16.15
CA SER A 128 14.89 -18.07 -17.32
C SER A 128 15.96 -17.86 -18.39
N LEU A 129 16.41 -16.63 -18.56
CA LEU A 129 17.50 -16.31 -19.50
C LEU A 129 18.85 -16.85 -19.04
N GLN A 130 19.07 -16.93 -17.75
CA GLN A 130 20.31 -17.44 -17.17
C GLN A 130 20.37 -18.97 -17.16
N GLU A 131 19.23 -19.62 -17.17
CA GLU A 131 19.15 -21.08 -17.24
C GLU A 131 18.96 -21.49 -18.67
N PRO A 132 19.99 -22.05 -19.33
CA PRO A 132 19.90 -22.38 -20.76
C PRO A 132 18.92 -23.50 -21.06
N ILE A 133 18.36 -24.11 -20.10
CA ILE A 133 17.36 -25.13 -20.32
C ILE A 133 16.01 -24.52 -20.14
N GLY A 134 15.80 -24.01 -20.90
CA GLY A 134 14.61 -23.42 -20.70
C GLY A 134 13.43 -24.19 -20.51
N MET A 135 13.62 -24.56 -20.65
CA MET A 135 12.83 -24.48 -20.64
C MET A 135 12.07 -24.50 -21.18
N ASP A 136 11.94 -24.75 -21.71
CA ASP A 136 11.29 -24.54 -22.10
C ASP A 136 10.44 -24.45 -22.06
N GLY A 137 10.20 -24.72 -22.30
CA GLY A 137 9.40 -24.37 -22.21
C GLY A 137 8.54 -24.11 -21.99
N GLU A 138 8.29 -24.27 -21.86
CA GLU A 138 7.47 -23.76 -21.46
C GLU A 138 7.27 -22.80 -21.33
N GLY A 139 7.53 -22.83 -21.61
CA GLY A 139 7.48 -21.83 -21.31
C GLY A 139 7.27 -21.09 -21.43
N ASN A 140 7.53 -21.38 -21.58
CA ASN A 140 7.54 -20.65 -21.37
C ASN A 140 7.30 -20.11 -21.06
N GLU A 141 7.36 -20.44 -21.16
CA GLU A 141 7.24 -20.05 -20.48
C GLU A 141 7.06 -19.60 -20.19
#